data_2678fe4f9d4c18e76a11d7656ed2bd4b
#
_entry.id   2678fe4f9d4c18e76a11d7656ed2bd4b
#
_cell.length_a   1.000
_cell.length_b   1.000
_cell.length_c   1.000
_cell.angle_alpha   90.00
_cell.angle_beta   90.00
_cell.angle_gamma   90.00
#
_symmetry.space_group_name_H-M   'P 1'
#
loop_
_entity.id
_entity.type
_entity.pdbx_description
1 polymer ?
#
loop_
_entity_poly.entity_id
_entity_poly.type
_entity_poly.pdbx_seq_one_letter_code
_entity_poly.pdbx_strand_id
1 'polypeptide(L)'
;MILKQIEDIKKIRDSAQLVSKTLGLMAREIKPGVNSLYLDKIAEEFILDNNGKPGFKGYNNFPNTLCVSVNNQVVHGIPCSEPLKDGDIISVDCGVIKDGYYGDHAYTFKVGEVSEKIEKLLNITKESLYVGIKKMQINNRVGDIGNAIQNYINQHDYGIVRELVGHGLGKNLHEEPEIPNYGKSGTGKILKDGLVLAIEPMINMGTEKISLEDDGWTFVTQDGLVSAHFEHNIAIINGEPEILSTFDFIYDELGIDSNEEENFKKFFD
;
A
#
# COMPACT_ATOMS: atom_id res chain seq x y z
N MET A 1 -7.54 9.90 -16.97
CA MET A 1 -6.75 8.64 -17.11
C MET A 1 -5.63 8.92 -18.10
N ILE A 2 -4.40 8.79 -17.67
CA ILE A 2 -3.17 9.03 -18.47
C ILE A 2 -2.54 7.67 -18.73
N LEU A 3 -2.38 7.29 -20.01
CA LEU A 3 -1.68 6.05 -20.39
C LEU A 3 -0.19 6.38 -20.54
N LYS A 4 0.67 5.54 -19.98
CA LYS A 4 2.12 5.69 -19.96
C LYS A 4 2.73 4.91 -21.14
N GLN A 5 3.81 5.45 -21.67
CA GLN A 5 4.67 4.70 -22.60
C GLN A 5 5.57 3.76 -21.79
N ILE A 6 6.15 2.78 -22.45
CA ILE A 6 6.99 1.78 -21.77
C ILE A 6 8.20 2.42 -21.05
N GLU A 7 8.73 3.51 -21.59
CA GLU A 7 9.83 4.29 -20.96
C GLU A 7 9.38 4.99 -19.69
N ASP A 8 8.11 5.47 -19.63
CA ASP A 8 7.54 6.07 -18.44
C ASP A 8 7.33 5.00 -17.36
N ILE A 9 6.82 3.82 -17.76
CA ILE A 9 6.60 2.68 -16.85
C ILE A 9 7.93 2.21 -16.24
N LYS A 10 9.03 2.18 -17.01
CA LYS A 10 10.36 1.87 -16.47
C LYS A 10 10.78 2.84 -15.36
N LYS A 11 10.56 4.14 -15.54
CA LYS A 11 10.88 5.15 -14.52
C LYS A 11 9.99 5.02 -13.28
N ILE A 12 8.69 4.72 -13.47
CA ILE A 12 7.79 4.43 -12.35
C ILE A 12 8.26 3.18 -11.60
N ARG A 13 8.68 2.14 -12.32
CA ARG A 13 9.28 0.94 -11.72
C ARG A 13 10.52 1.27 -10.89
N ASP A 14 11.43 2.10 -11.40
CA ASP A 14 12.64 2.50 -10.67
C ASP A 14 12.30 3.21 -9.37
N SER A 15 11.24 4.05 -9.36
CA SER A 15 10.74 4.69 -8.16
C SER A 15 10.09 3.69 -7.21
N ALA A 16 9.21 2.80 -7.71
CA ALA A 16 8.54 1.76 -6.94
C ALA A 16 9.55 0.78 -6.31
N GLN A 17 10.62 0.42 -7.03
CA GLN A 17 11.69 -0.43 -6.49
C GLN A 17 12.50 0.29 -5.39
N LEU A 18 12.67 1.60 -5.46
CA LEU A 18 13.30 2.35 -4.37
C LEU A 18 12.38 2.41 -3.14
N VAL A 19 11.06 2.56 -3.33
CA VAL A 19 10.10 2.41 -2.22
C VAL A 19 10.19 1.01 -1.61
N SER A 20 10.19 -0.04 -2.42
CA SER A 20 10.27 -1.43 -1.94
C SER A 20 11.54 -1.68 -1.10
N LYS A 21 12.70 -1.13 -1.52
CA LYS A 21 13.95 -1.17 -0.75
C LYS A 21 13.85 -0.39 0.57
N THR A 22 13.16 0.76 0.54
CA THR A 22 12.92 1.57 1.76
C THR A 22 12.05 0.78 2.75
N LEU A 23 11.02 0.08 2.28
CA LEU A 23 10.20 -0.80 3.14
C LEU A 23 11.00 -2.02 3.65
N GLY A 24 11.94 -2.56 2.89
CA GLY A 24 12.90 -3.56 3.37
C GLY A 24 13.76 -3.01 4.52
N LEU A 25 14.26 -1.77 4.41
CA LEU A 25 14.95 -1.12 5.53
C LEU A 25 14.02 -0.98 6.75
N MET A 26 12.75 -0.65 6.56
CA MET A 26 11.76 -0.59 7.67
C MET A 26 11.56 -1.95 8.31
N ALA A 27 11.48 -3.03 7.52
CA ALA A 27 11.35 -4.39 8.03
C ALA A 27 12.47 -4.77 9.01
N ARG A 28 13.71 -4.35 8.72
CA ARG A 28 14.87 -4.57 9.57
C ARG A 28 14.84 -3.78 10.87
N GLU A 29 14.34 -2.56 10.84
CA GLU A 29 14.41 -1.61 11.95
C GLU A 29 13.18 -1.65 12.89
N ILE A 30 12.03 -2.11 12.40
CA ILE A 30 10.79 -2.19 13.19
C ILE A 30 10.91 -3.27 14.26
N LYS A 31 10.86 -2.83 15.54
CA LYS A 31 10.88 -3.70 16.73
C LYS A 31 10.35 -2.94 17.95
N PRO A 32 9.96 -3.63 19.03
CA PRO A 32 9.55 -2.98 20.26
C PRO A 32 10.59 -1.96 20.75
N GLY A 33 10.14 -0.77 21.16
CA GLY A 33 10.96 0.33 21.65
C GLY A 33 11.44 1.32 20.60
N VAL A 34 11.32 1.01 19.30
CA VAL A 34 11.56 1.97 18.22
C VAL A 34 10.37 2.92 18.09
N ASN A 35 10.59 4.16 17.71
CA ASN A 35 9.53 5.12 17.41
C ASN A 35 9.49 5.47 15.90
N SER A 36 8.35 5.93 15.45
CA SER A 36 8.14 6.20 14.01
C SER A 36 8.87 7.43 13.49
N LEU A 37 9.25 8.40 14.34
CA LEU A 37 10.13 9.50 13.92
C LEU A 37 11.53 9.03 13.55
N TYR A 38 12.06 8.01 14.25
CA TYR A 38 13.33 7.39 13.87
C TYR A 38 13.21 6.70 12.50
N LEU A 39 12.13 5.94 12.28
CA LEU A 39 11.87 5.26 11.00
C LEU A 39 11.74 6.26 9.85
N ASP A 40 11.00 7.35 10.06
CA ASP A 40 10.84 8.43 9.08
C ASP A 40 12.19 9.05 8.69
N LYS A 41 13.03 9.34 9.69
CA LYS A 41 14.36 9.92 9.46
C LYS A 41 15.25 9.00 8.61
N ILE A 42 15.37 7.74 8.97
CA ILE A 42 16.26 6.82 8.24
C ILE A 42 15.72 6.49 6.84
N ALA A 43 14.39 6.49 6.65
CA ALA A 43 13.78 6.37 5.34
C ALA A 43 14.11 7.57 4.45
N GLU A 44 14.01 8.81 4.97
CA GLU A 44 14.38 10.02 4.24
C GLU A 44 15.87 9.97 3.81
N GLU A 45 16.76 9.67 4.75
CA GLU A 45 18.20 9.55 4.48
C GLU A 45 18.45 8.49 3.38
N PHE A 46 17.85 7.31 3.50
CA PHE A 46 18.00 6.23 2.52
C PHE A 46 17.49 6.62 1.12
N ILE A 47 16.32 7.27 1.03
CA ILE A 47 15.76 7.72 -0.24
C ILE A 47 16.70 8.72 -0.93
N LEU A 48 17.22 9.71 -0.17
CA LEU A 48 18.12 10.74 -0.68
C LEU A 48 19.46 10.15 -1.15
N ASP A 49 20.04 9.22 -0.38
CA ASP A 49 21.29 8.52 -0.69
C ASP A 49 21.19 7.67 -1.97
N ASN A 50 19.96 7.25 -2.33
CA ASN A 50 19.68 6.48 -3.55
C ASN A 50 19.14 7.35 -4.71
N ASN A 51 19.42 8.68 -4.68
CA ASN A 51 19.03 9.63 -5.72
C ASN A 51 17.51 9.73 -5.94
N GLY A 52 16.71 9.42 -4.93
CA GLY A 52 15.28 9.68 -4.88
C GLY A 52 14.97 10.98 -4.12
N LYS A 53 13.68 11.32 -4.06
CA LYS A 53 13.14 12.36 -3.19
C LYS A 53 11.92 11.80 -2.49
N PRO A 54 11.67 12.12 -1.20
CA PRO A 54 10.41 11.80 -0.53
C PRO A 54 9.22 12.29 -1.35
N GLY A 55 8.27 11.40 -1.61
CA GLY A 55 7.09 11.70 -2.42
C GLY A 55 5.97 12.37 -1.62
N PHE A 56 5.88 12.07 -0.31
CA PHE A 56 4.81 12.58 0.54
C PHE A 56 5.18 13.88 1.26
N LYS A 57 6.45 14.07 1.64
CA LYS A 57 6.90 15.26 2.38
C LYS A 57 6.65 16.53 1.60
N GLY A 58 5.75 17.39 2.13
CA GLY A 58 5.30 18.61 1.48
C GLY A 58 4.12 18.45 0.52
N TYR A 59 3.72 17.22 0.17
CA TYR A 59 2.53 16.98 -0.64
C TYR A 59 1.27 17.38 0.18
N ASN A 60 0.49 18.32 -0.34
CA ASN A 60 -0.64 18.93 0.39
C ASN A 60 -0.29 19.37 1.82
N ASN A 61 0.96 19.74 2.08
CA ASN A 61 1.54 20.09 3.38
C ASN A 61 1.71 18.91 4.36
N PHE A 62 1.73 17.67 3.90
CA PHE A 62 2.08 16.53 4.75
C PHE A 62 3.51 16.71 5.30
N PRO A 63 3.73 16.56 6.63
CA PRO A 63 4.99 17.01 7.23
C PRO A 63 6.17 16.04 7.09
N ASN A 64 5.92 14.75 6.83
CA ASN A 64 6.89 13.68 6.94
C ASN A 64 7.15 12.94 5.63
N THR A 65 8.18 12.10 5.61
CA THR A 65 8.57 11.24 4.49
C THR A 65 7.67 10.02 4.36
N LEU A 66 7.32 9.42 5.51
CA LEU A 66 6.46 8.25 5.62
C LEU A 66 5.10 8.63 6.19
N CYS A 67 4.04 7.94 5.74
CA CYS A 67 2.83 7.79 6.53
C CYS A 67 3.01 6.55 7.41
N VAL A 68 2.82 6.72 8.73
CA VAL A 68 3.00 5.63 9.69
C VAL A 68 1.76 5.51 10.56
N SER A 69 1.03 4.43 10.37
CA SER A 69 -0.26 4.18 11.02
C SER A 69 -0.18 2.97 11.94
N VAL A 70 -0.39 3.18 13.24
CA VAL A 70 -0.23 2.15 14.27
C VAL A 70 -1.61 1.67 14.74
N ASN A 71 -1.81 0.36 14.80
CA ASN A 71 -3.00 -0.32 15.33
C ASN A 71 -4.31 0.15 14.67
N ASN A 72 -5.09 0.97 15.37
CA ASN A 72 -6.38 1.48 14.89
C ASN A 72 -6.26 2.67 13.91
N GLN A 73 -5.06 3.17 13.70
CA GLN A 73 -4.80 4.11 12.61
C GLN A 73 -4.84 3.36 11.29
N VAL A 74 -5.61 3.86 10.35
CA VAL A 74 -5.86 3.22 9.05
C VAL A 74 -4.76 3.61 8.06
N VAL A 75 -4.66 4.92 7.77
CA VAL A 75 -3.65 5.51 6.88
C VAL A 75 -3.35 6.96 7.28
N HIS A 76 -2.34 7.53 6.64
CA HIS A 76 -1.88 8.91 6.76
C HIS A 76 -1.44 9.30 8.18
N GLY A 77 -1.11 8.31 9.03
CA GLY A 77 -0.59 8.58 10.36
C GLY A 77 0.71 9.39 10.30
N ILE A 78 0.80 10.41 11.16
CA ILE A 78 2.00 11.24 11.26
C ILE A 78 3.01 10.56 12.19
N PRO A 79 4.26 10.34 11.76
CA PRO A 79 5.32 9.82 12.62
C PRO A 79 5.46 10.58 13.95
N CYS A 80 5.59 9.85 15.04
CA CYS A 80 5.64 10.40 16.39
C CYS A 80 6.75 9.78 17.26
N SER A 81 6.96 10.33 18.45
CA SER A 81 7.99 9.88 19.40
C SER A 81 7.57 8.68 20.27
N GLU A 82 6.30 8.27 20.22
CA GLU A 82 5.81 7.15 21.00
C GLU A 82 6.50 5.85 20.55
N PRO A 83 7.07 5.07 21.49
CA PRO A 83 7.72 3.82 21.14
C PRO A 83 6.69 2.74 20.79
N LEU A 84 6.98 1.97 19.74
CA LEU A 84 6.24 0.78 19.39
C LEU A 84 6.33 -0.26 20.50
N LYS A 85 5.25 -1.01 20.70
CA LYS A 85 5.12 -2.04 21.74
C LYS A 85 5.04 -3.42 21.11
N ASP A 86 5.45 -4.43 21.84
CA ASP A 86 5.21 -5.82 21.49
C ASP A 86 3.69 -6.06 21.33
N GLY A 87 3.31 -6.67 20.23
CA GLY A 87 1.90 -6.89 19.85
C GLY A 87 1.26 -5.81 18.99
N ASP A 88 1.93 -4.66 18.77
CA ASP A 88 1.45 -3.65 17.81
C ASP A 88 1.55 -4.15 16.36
N ILE A 89 0.73 -3.57 15.50
CA ILE A 89 0.95 -3.58 14.06
C ILE A 89 1.18 -2.15 13.57
N ILE A 90 1.98 -2.00 12.53
CA ILE A 90 2.35 -0.71 11.98
C ILE A 90 2.27 -0.76 10.45
N SER A 91 1.36 0.00 9.87
CA SER A 91 1.33 0.22 8.42
C SER A 91 2.31 1.34 8.08
N VAL A 92 3.28 1.03 7.25
CA VAL A 92 4.22 2.01 6.71
C VAL A 92 3.93 2.15 5.23
N ASP A 93 3.60 3.38 4.85
CA ASP A 93 3.33 3.78 3.49
C ASP A 93 4.37 4.83 3.07
N CYS A 94 4.94 4.64 1.89
CA CYS A 94 6.09 5.39 1.42
C CYS A 94 5.97 5.74 -0.06
N GLY A 95 6.05 7.04 -0.36
CA GLY A 95 6.16 7.55 -1.73
C GLY A 95 7.56 8.06 -2.05
N VAL A 96 8.04 7.75 -3.25
CA VAL A 96 9.34 8.23 -3.77
C VAL A 96 9.16 8.85 -5.15
N ILE A 97 9.88 9.95 -5.38
CA ILE A 97 10.04 10.55 -6.71
C ILE A 97 11.46 10.27 -7.21
N LYS A 98 11.58 9.61 -8.36
CA LYS A 98 12.85 9.43 -9.07
C LYS A 98 12.64 9.69 -10.56
N ASP A 99 13.55 10.44 -11.18
CA ASP A 99 13.48 10.83 -12.60
C ASP A 99 12.13 11.45 -13.03
N GLY A 100 11.47 12.17 -12.08
CA GLY A 100 10.21 12.88 -12.28
C GLY A 100 8.96 11.98 -12.28
N TYR A 101 9.05 10.74 -11.79
CA TYR A 101 7.93 9.83 -11.64
C TYR A 101 7.80 9.35 -10.19
N TYR A 102 6.57 9.13 -9.76
CA TYR A 102 6.26 8.60 -8.43
C TYR A 102 6.29 7.06 -8.43
N GLY A 103 6.73 6.51 -7.31
CA GLY A 103 6.43 5.16 -6.84
C GLY A 103 5.74 5.29 -5.49
N ASP A 104 4.81 4.39 -5.21
CA ASP A 104 3.97 4.38 -4.02
C ASP A 104 3.75 2.94 -3.55
N HIS A 105 3.89 2.67 -2.25
CA HIS A 105 3.85 1.29 -1.78
C HIS A 105 3.71 1.21 -0.26
N ALA A 106 2.84 0.33 0.22
CA ALA A 106 2.58 0.16 1.64
C ALA A 106 2.63 -1.31 2.10
N TYR A 107 3.06 -1.49 3.34
CA TYR A 107 3.07 -2.78 4.01
C TYR A 107 2.76 -2.63 5.49
N THR A 108 1.96 -3.55 6.04
CA THR A 108 1.68 -3.62 7.48
C THR A 108 2.59 -4.65 8.14
N PHE A 109 3.46 -4.18 9.03
CA PHE A 109 4.42 -4.98 9.79
C PHE A 109 3.86 -5.38 11.16
N LYS A 110 4.29 -6.54 11.64
CA LYS A 110 4.12 -6.96 13.04
C LYS A 110 5.26 -6.37 13.88
N VAL A 111 4.95 -5.94 15.09
CA VAL A 111 5.95 -5.50 16.07
C VAL A 111 6.03 -6.58 17.16
N GLY A 112 7.07 -7.43 17.08
CA GLY A 112 7.18 -8.61 17.93
C GLY A 112 6.08 -9.65 17.64
N GLU A 113 5.50 -10.22 18.70
CA GLU A 113 4.49 -11.27 18.59
C GLU A 113 3.07 -10.69 18.59
N VAL A 114 2.26 -11.04 17.61
CA VAL A 114 0.86 -10.61 17.49
C VAL A 114 -0.11 -11.78 17.66
N SER A 115 -1.37 -11.50 17.97
CA SER A 115 -2.39 -12.55 18.09
C SER A 115 -2.72 -13.18 16.73
N GLU A 116 -3.18 -14.44 16.74
CA GLU A 116 -3.66 -15.15 15.54
C GLU A 116 -4.74 -14.39 14.77
N LYS A 117 -5.58 -13.61 15.48
CA LYS A 117 -6.61 -12.76 14.85
C LYS A 117 -5.98 -11.63 14.01
N ILE A 118 -4.93 -11.04 14.53
CA ILE A 118 -4.17 -10.00 13.81
C ILE A 118 -3.44 -10.62 12.62
N GLU A 119 -2.75 -11.74 12.80
CA GLU A 119 -2.09 -12.45 11.69
C GLU A 119 -3.07 -12.80 10.56
N LYS A 120 -4.26 -13.26 10.93
CA LYS A 120 -5.33 -13.54 9.97
C LYS A 120 -5.75 -12.30 9.20
N LEU A 121 -5.92 -11.14 9.88
CA LEU A 121 -6.25 -9.87 9.23
C LEU A 121 -5.16 -9.48 8.22
N LEU A 122 -3.87 -9.52 8.63
CA LEU A 122 -2.75 -9.16 7.77
C LEU A 122 -2.71 -10.03 6.50
N ASN A 123 -2.84 -11.34 6.66
CA ASN A 123 -2.81 -12.27 5.53
C ASN A 123 -3.98 -12.04 4.57
N ILE A 124 -5.21 -11.91 5.10
CA ILE A 124 -6.41 -11.69 4.28
C ILE A 124 -6.36 -10.34 3.56
N THR A 125 -5.85 -9.29 4.21
CA THR A 125 -5.69 -7.98 3.57
C THR A 125 -4.69 -8.06 2.42
N LYS A 126 -3.53 -8.70 2.64
CA LYS A 126 -2.52 -8.92 1.60
C LYS A 126 -3.05 -9.78 0.44
N GLU A 127 -3.76 -10.86 0.74
CA GLU A 127 -4.37 -11.71 -0.28
C GLU A 127 -5.43 -10.97 -1.10
N SER A 128 -6.22 -10.08 -0.47
CA SER A 128 -7.22 -9.27 -1.16
C SER A 128 -6.59 -8.33 -2.19
N LEU A 129 -5.36 -7.84 -1.93
CA LEU A 129 -4.58 -7.05 -2.89
C LEU A 129 -4.32 -7.86 -4.17
N TYR A 130 -3.81 -9.10 -4.06
CA TYR A 130 -3.55 -9.95 -5.22
C TYR A 130 -4.84 -10.33 -5.97
N VAL A 131 -5.94 -10.57 -5.25
CA VAL A 131 -7.26 -10.81 -5.84
C VAL A 131 -7.71 -9.61 -6.69
N GLY A 132 -7.45 -8.39 -6.22
CA GLY A 132 -7.69 -7.15 -6.95
C GLY A 132 -6.79 -7.04 -8.19
N ILE A 133 -5.48 -7.25 -8.02
CA ILE A 133 -4.47 -7.17 -9.10
C ILE A 133 -4.81 -8.13 -10.25
N LYS A 134 -5.28 -9.34 -9.96
CA LYS A 134 -5.72 -10.32 -10.97
C LYS A 134 -6.80 -9.77 -11.92
N LYS A 135 -7.58 -8.78 -11.48
CA LYS A 135 -8.61 -8.14 -12.32
C LYS A 135 -8.06 -6.99 -13.16
N MET A 136 -6.80 -6.60 -12.98
CA MET A 136 -6.18 -5.52 -13.74
C MET A 136 -5.73 -6.00 -15.14
N GLN A 137 -6.68 -6.41 -15.96
CA GLN A 137 -6.47 -6.87 -17.33
C GLN A 137 -7.21 -5.96 -18.32
N ILE A 138 -6.76 -5.89 -19.57
CA ILE A 138 -7.46 -5.13 -20.62
C ILE A 138 -8.91 -5.60 -20.76
N ASN A 139 -9.79 -4.65 -21.08
CA ASN A 139 -11.25 -4.82 -21.22
C ASN A 139 -12.01 -5.00 -19.91
N ASN A 140 -11.35 -5.32 -18.77
CA ASN A 140 -11.96 -5.19 -17.46
C ASN A 140 -12.17 -3.70 -17.14
N ARG A 141 -12.87 -3.44 -16.05
CA ARG A 141 -13.16 -2.10 -15.57
C ARG A 141 -12.68 -1.92 -14.13
N VAL A 142 -12.51 -0.68 -13.73
CA VAL A 142 -12.13 -0.34 -12.34
C VAL A 142 -13.03 -1.04 -11.30
N GLY A 143 -14.34 -1.09 -11.55
CA GLY A 143 -15.29 -1.77 -10.66
C GLY A 143 -15.10 -3.28 -10.56
N ASP A 144 -14.40 -3.91 -11.49
CA ASP A 144 -14.07 -5.35 -11.41
C ASP A 144 -12.98 -5.60 -10.36
N ILE A 145 -12.02 -4.66 -10.21
CA ILE A 145 -10.98 -4.71 -9.18
C ILE A 145 -11.64 -4.62 -7.79
N GLY A 146 -12.39 -3.53 -7.53
CA GLY A 146 -13.03 -3.32 -6.23
C GLY A 146 -14.06 -4.40 -5.88
N ASN A 147 -14.81 -4.91 -6.87
CA ASN A 147 -15.75 -6.01 -6.65
C ASN A 147 -15.04 -7.31 -6.24
N ALA A 148 -13.88 -7.61 -6.85
CA ALA A 148 -13.11 -8.79 -6.50
C ALA A 148 -12.57 -8.72 -5.07
N ILE A 149 -11.97 -7.57 -4.67
CA ILE A 149 -11.52 -7.30 -3.31
C ILE A 149 -12.70 -7.45 -2.33
N GLN A 150 -13.81 -6.77 -2.58
CA GLN A 150 -14.98 -6.79 -1.72
C GLN A 150 -15.55 -8.20 -1.54
N ASN A 151 -15.68 -8.97 -2.62
CA ASN A 151 -16.20 -10.34 -2.53
C ASN A 151 -15.27 -11.27 -1.73
N TYR A 152 -13.97 -11.03 -1.80
CA TYR A 152 -13.00 -11.78 -1.02
C TYR A 152 -13.10 -11.43 0.47
N ILE A 153 -13.07 -10.16 0.81
CA ILE A 153 -13.14 -9.68 2.20
C ILE A 153 -14.47 -10.02 2.88
N ASN A 154 -15.59 -9.96 2.16
CA ASN A 154 -16.92 -10.29 2.71
C ASN A 154 -17.06 -11.72 3.23
N GLN A 155 -16.08 -12.62 2.94
CA GLN A 155 -16.04 -13.98 3.48
C GLN A 155 -15.46 -14.04 4.90
N HIS A 156 -14.94 -12.92 5.42
CA HIS A 156 -14.12 -12.86 6.63
C HIS A 156 -14.64 -11.93 7.73
N ASP A 157 -15.82 -11.32 7.56
CA ASP A 157 -16.43 -10.39 8.53
C ASP A 157 -15.56 -9.16 8.88
N TYR A 158 -14.77 -8.66 7.92
CA TYR A 158 -13.94 -7.47 8.05
C TYR A 158 -14.56 -6.26 7.36
N GLY A 159 -14.26 -5.06 7.87
CA GLY A 159 -14.68 -3.79 7.30
C GLY A 159 -13.76 -3.34 6.17
N ILE A 160 -14.32 -2.97 5.02
CA ILE A 160 -13.57 -2.35 3.91
C ILE A 160 -13.74 -0.85 4.00
N VAL A 161 -12.65 -0.11 4.13
CA VAL A 161 -12.67 1.36 4.13
C VAL A 161 -13.21 1.88 2.80
N ARG A 162 -14.11 2.87 2.85
CA ARG A 162 -14.82 3.38 1.67
C ARG A 162 -14.45 4.81 1.29
N GLU A 163 -13.99 5.59 2.25
CA GLU A 163 -13.68 7.01 2.08
C GLU A 163 -12.35 7.25 1.38
N LEU A 164 -11.49 6.23 1.39
CA LEU A 164 -10.15 6.25 0.83
C LEU A 164 -10.03 5.14 -0.21
N VAL A 165 -9.32 5.44 -1.29
CA VAL A 165 -9.30 4.59 -2.48
C VAL A 165 -7.94 4.66 -3.17
N GLY A 166 -7.57 3.61 -3.88
CA GLY A 166 -6.41 3.62 -4.75
C GLY A 166 -6.56 4.58 -5.93
N HIS A 167 -5.52 4.76 -6.69
CA HIS A 167 -5.45 5.81 -7.71
C HIS A 167 -4.56 5.45 -8.89
N GLY A 168 -4.66 6.23 -9.95
CA GLY A 168 -3.65 6.27 -11.01
C GLY A 168 -2.36 6.90 -10.50
N LEU A 169 -1.23 6.52 -11.06
CA LEU A 169 0.10 6.94 -10.65
C LEU A 169 0.96 7.31 -11.87
N GLY A 170 1.86 8.27 -11.71
CA GLY A 170 2.79 8.64 -12.78
C GLY A 170 3.67 9.82 -12.46
N LYS A 171 3.52 10.93 -13.19
CA LYS A 171 4.19 12.21 -12.88
C LYS A 171 3.57 12.93 -11.70
N ASN A 172 2.34 12.58 -11.35
CA ASN A 172 1.70 13.01 -10.11
C ASN A 172 1.47 11.79 -9.23
N LEU A 173 1.48 12.00 -7.92
CA LEU A 173 1.19 10.97 -6.94
C LEU A 173 -0.22 10.40 -7.17
N HIS A 174 -1.22 11.27 -7.21
CA HIS A 174 -2.59 10.89 -7.51
C HIS A 174 -2.98 11.32 -8.93
N GLU A 175 -3.28 10.32 -9.76
CA GLU A 175 -3.84 10.51 -11.09
C GLU A 175 -5.17 9.76 -11.21
N GLU A 176 -5.99 10.15 -12.16
CA GLU A 176 -7.19 9.40 -12.54
C GLU A 176 -6.83 8.03 -13.18
N PRO A 177 -7.55 6.95 -12.90
CA PRO A 177 -8.82 6.88 -12.15
C PRO A 177 -8.62 6.62 -10.65
N GLU A 178 -9.66 6.92 -9.84
CA GLU A 178 -9.81 6.36 -8.49
C GLU A 178 -10.09 4.85 -8.58
N ILE A 179 -9.56 4.10 -7.61
CA ILE A 179 -9.66 2.62 -7.54
C ILE A 179 -10.25 2.22 -6.18
N PRO A 180 -11.56 2.25 -6.02
CA PRO A 180 -12.20 1.80 -4.79
C PRO A 180 -11.96 0.31 -4.54
N ASN A 181 -11.77 -0.06 -3.27
CA ASN A 181 -11.64 -1.45 -2.82
C ASN A 181 -12.99 -2.17 -2.70
N TYR A 182 -14.03 -1.61 -3.26
CA TYR A 182 -15.39 -2.12 -3.29
C TYR A 182 -16.08 -1.66 -4.58
N GLY A 183 -17.24 -2.26 -4.88
CA GLY A 183 -18.03 -1.79 -6.02
C GLY A 183 -18.75 -2.91 -6.76
N LYS A 184 -19.25 -2.53 -7.93
CA LYS A 184 -20.02 -3.42 -8.81
C LYS A 184 -19.19 -3.80 -10.04
N SER A 185 -19.10 -5.11 -10.32
CA SER A 185 -18.46 -5.61 -11.54
C SER A 185 -19.07 -4.99 -12.80
N GLY A 186 -18.24 -4.76 -13.81
CA GLY A 186 -18.62 -4.18 -15.09
C GLY A 186 -18.86 -2.66 -15.06
N THR A 187 -18.52 -1.95 -13.97
CA THR A 187 -18.68 -0.50 -13.85
C THR A 187 -17.35 0.24 -13.85
N GLY A 188 -17.41 1.55 -14.02
CA GLY A 188 -16.23 2.43 -14.02
C GLY A 188 -15.48 2.45 -15.36
N LYS A 189 -14.28 3.04 -15.35
CA LYS A 189 -13.44 3.21 -16.54
C LYS A 189 -12.90 1.86 -17.02
N ILE A 190 -12.81 1.69 -18.33
CA ILE A 190 -12.20 0.50 -18.96
C ILE A 190 -10.69 0.56 -18.76
N LEU A 191 -10.10 -0.56 -18.33
CA LEU A 191 -8.67 -0.75 -18.19
C LEU A 191 -8.02 -0.91 -19.56
N LYS A 192 -6.84 -0.31 -19.75
CA LYS A 192 -6.11 -0.26 -21.02
C LYS A 192 -4.62 -0.43 -20.80
N ASP A 193 -3.92 -0.88 -21.82
CA ASP A 193 -2.46 -0.90 -21.84
C ASP A 193 -1.86 0.48 -21.51
N GLY A 194 -0.76 0.49 -20.78
CA GLY A 194 -0.09 1.69 -20.32
C GLY A 194 -0.72 2.35 -19.09
N LEU A 195 -1.80 1.79 -18.55
CA LEU A 195 -2.36 2.28 -17.29
C LEU A 195 -1.49 1.80 -16.12
N VAL A 196 -1.15 2.73 -15.22
CA VAL A 196 -0.44 2.42 -13.97
C VAL A 196 -1.31 2.85 -12.80
N LEU A 197 -1.51 1.94 -11.84
CA LEU A 197 -2.39 2.12 -10.69
C LEU A 197 -1.67 1.76 -9.38
N ALA A 198 -2.03 2.46 -8.31
CA ALA A 198 -1.92 2.00 -6.93
C ALA A 198 -3.20 1.23 -6.58
N ILE A 199 -3.04 -0.02 -6.14
CA ILE A 199 -4.13 -0.84 -5.58
C ILE A 199 -3.77 -1.08 -4.12
N GLU A 200 -4.64 -0.63 -3.21
CA GLU A 200 -4.30 -0.42 -1.81
C GLU A 200 -5.48 -0.75 -0.87
N PRO A 201 -5.83 -2.02 -0.69
CA PRO A 201 -6.89 -2.37 0.26
C PRO A 201 -6.53 -1.96 1.69
N MET A 202 -7.43 -1.19 2.30
CA MET A 202 -7.45 -0.81 3.71
C MET A 202 -8.58 -1.57 4.39
N ILE A 203 -8.22 -2.51 5.28
CA ILE A 203 -9.16 -3.47 5.87
C ILE A 203 -9.13 -3.37 7.39
N ASN A 204 -10.27 -3.06 7.97
CA ASN A 204 -10.46 -2.95 9.41
C ASN A 204 -10.89 -4.30 10.00
N MET A 205 -10.39 -4.64 11.17
CA MET A 205 -10.80 -5.86 11.89
C MET A 205 -12.29 -5.84 12.28
N GLY A 206 -12.91 -4.68 12.36
CA GLY A 206 -14.31 -4.49 12.73
C GLY A 206 -15.09 -3.68 11.69
N THR A 207 -15.62 -2.53 12.09
CA THR A 207 -16.45 -1.68 11.21
C THR A 207 -15.67 -1.08 10.04
N GLU A 208 -16.35 -0.86 8.93
CA GLU A 208 -15.82 -0.12 7.77
C GLU A 208 -15.64 1.39 8.05
N LYS A 209 -16.24 1.91 9.15
CA LYS A 209 -16.30 3.34 9.42
C LYS A 209 -14.99 3.86 9.98
N ILE A 210 -14.58 5.02 9.49
CA ILE A 210 -13.38 5.73 9.92
C ILE A 210 -13.71 7.16 10.34
N SER A 211 -12.79 7.80 11.05
CA SER A 211 -12.84 9.22 11.39
C SER A 211 -11.45 9.84 11.24
N LEU A 212 -11.44 11.14 10.94
CA LEU A 212 -10.22 11.93 10.86
C LEU A 212 -9.86 12.46 12.25
N GLU A 213 -8.60 12.33 12.65
CA GLU A 213 -8.06 12.90 13.89
C GLU A 213 -7.87 14.42 13.80
N ASP A 214 -7.65 15.07 14.94
CA ASP A 214 -7.48 16.52 15.06
C ASP A 214 -6.22 17.04 14.34
N ASP A 215 -5.26 16.18 14.03
CA ASP A 215 -4.06 16.50 13.25
C ASP A 215 -4.36 16.82 11.77
N GLY A 216 -5.57 16.52 11.32
CA GLY A 216 -6.05 16.78 9.96
C GLY A 216 -5.54 15.78 8.91
N TRP A 217 -4.86 14.70 9.31
CA TRP A 217 -4.27 13.69 8.42
C TRP A 217 -4.63 12.27 8.78
N THR A 218 -4.45 11.89 10.04
CA THR A 218 -4.58 10.51 10.49
C THR A 218 -6.02 10.04 10.48
N PHE A 219 -6.33 9.02 9.69
CA PHE A 219 -7.61 8.33 9.74
C PHE A 219 -7.55 7.16 10.72
N VAL A 220 -8.57 7.03 11.57
CA VAL A 220 -8.69 5.97 12.57
C VAL A 220 -10.00 5.20 12.43
N THR A 221 -10.02 3.94 12.84
CA THR A 221 -11.24 3.12 12.92
C THR A 221 -12.16 3.68 14.03
N GLN A 222 -13.47 3.76 13.78
CA GLN A 222 -14.42 4.29 14.77
C GLN A 222 -14.64 3.36 15.98
N ASP A 223 -14.39 2.08 15.82
CA ASP A 223 -14.54 1.07 16.90
C ASP A 223 -13.23 0.84 17.69
N GLY A 224 -12.12 1.48 17.30
CA GLY A 224 -10.82 1.34 17.93
C GLY A 224 -10.12 0.00 17.67
N LEU A 225 -10.65 -0.85 16.78
CA LEU A 225 -10.02 -2.09 16.38
C LEU A 225 -8.93 -1.83 15.33
N VAL A 226 -7.99 -2.75 15.18
CA VAL A 226 -6.84 -2.58 14.28
C VAL A 226 -7.25 -2.57 12.80
N SER A 227 -6.46 -1.88 12.00
CA SER A 227 -6.55 -1.84 10.53
C SER A 227 -5.27 -2.31 9.88
N ALA A 228 -5.36 -2.90 8.69
CA ALA A 228 -4.22 -3.29 7.87
C ALA A 228 -4.30 -2.63 6.50
N HIS A 229 -3.14 -2.24 5.96
CA HIS A 229 -2.97 -1.62 4.67
C HIS A 229 -1.83 -2.29 3.92
N PHE A 230 -2.10 -2.75 2.69
CA PHE A 230 -1.09 -3.28 1.77
C PHE A 230 -1.32 -2.67 0.40
N GLU A 231 -0.26 -2.35 -0.30
CA GLU A 231 -0.33 -1.68 -1.58
C GLU A 231 0.75 -2.15 -2.53
N HIS A 232 0.42 -2.16 -3.82
CA HIS A 232 1.36 -2.28 -4.92
C HIS A 232 1.10 -1.25 -6.01
N ASN A 233 2.17 -0.89 -6.74
CA ASN A 233 2.05 -0.25 -8.04
C ASN A 233 2.01 -1.31 -9.15
N ILE A 234 1.00 -1.24 -10.01
CA ILE A 234 0.76 -2.19 -11.07
C ILE A 234 0.61 -1.46 -12.41
N ALA A 235 1.28 -1.96 -13.45
CA ALA A 235 1.06 -1.52 -14.83
C ALA A 235 0.31 -2.59 -15.62
N ILE A 236 -0.48 -2.19 -16.64
CA ILE A 236 -0.94 -3.10 -17.67
C ILE A 236 0.05 -3.01 -18.83
N ILE A 237 0.69 -4.14 -19.14
CA ILE A 237 1.67 -4.27 -20.23
C ILE A 237 1.30 -5.48 -21.06
N ASN A 238 1.11 -5.26 -22.36
CA ASN A 238 0.68 -6.32 -23.31
C ASN A 238 -0.63 -7.01 -22.89
N GLY A 239 -1.51 -6.27 -22.24
CA GLY A 239 -2.83 -6.76 -21.83
C GLY A 239 -2.91 -7.36 -20.44
N GLU A 240 -1.79 -7.62 -19.78
CA GLU A 240 -1.69 -8.31 -18.49
C GLU A 240 -1.13 -7.41 -17.39
N PRO A 241 -1.47 -7.66 -16.12
CA PRO A 241 -0.91 -6.92 -15.00
C PRO A 241 0.56 -7.29 -14.77
N GLU A 242 1.37 -6.28 -14.54
CA GLU A 242 2.75 -6.42 -14.09
C GLU A 242 2.98 -5.58 -12.84
N ILE A 243 3.37 -6.22 -11.73
CA ILE A 243 3.67 -5.54 -10.46
C ILE A 243 5.01 -4.82 -10.61
N LEU A 244 5.04 -3.51 -10.29
CA LEU A 244 6.22 -2.66 -10.40
C LEU A 244 7.02 -2.57 -9.10
N SER A 245 6.36 -2.69 -7.96
CA SER A 245 6.92 -2.78 -6.61
C SER A 245 7.14 -4.25 -6.21
N THR A 246 7.72 -4.53 -5.04
CA THR A 246 7.87 -5.90 -4.53
C THR A 246 7.94 -5.93 -3.01
N PHE A 247 7.47 -7.00 -2.38
CA PHE A 247 7.68 -7.29 -0.96
C PHE A 247 8.95 -8.13 -0.72
N ASP A 248 9.69 -8.54 -1.74
CA ASP A 248 10.84 -9.43 -1.60
C ASP A 248 11.91 -8.87 -0.65
N PHE A 249 12.20 -7.56 -0.70
CA PHE A 249 13.13 -6.93 0.24
C PHE A 249 12.66 -7.00 1.70
N ILE A 250 11.34 -7.02 1.93
CA ILE A 250 10.74 -7.21 3.26
C ILE A 250 10.91 -8.67 3.68
N TYR A 251 10.61 -9.62 2.77
CA TYR A 251 10.70 -11.05 3.04
C TYR A 251 12.13 -11.46 3.36
N ASP A 252 13.11 -10.94 2.62
CA ASP A 252 14.54 -11.18 2.86
C ASP A 252 14.95 -10.75 4.29
N GLU A 253 14.56 -9.54 4.72
CA GLU A 253 14.90 -9.01 6.05
C GLU A 253 14.16 -9.73 7.19
N LEU A 254 12.97 -10.24 6.95
CA LEU A 254 12.19 -11.00 7.94
C LEU A 254 12.49 -12.52 7.93
N GLY A 255 13.31 -12.99 7.01
CA GLY A 255 13.61 -14.41 6.85
C GLY A 255 12.39 -15.25 6.41
N ILE A 256 11.49 -14.66 5.65
CA ILE A 256 10.30 -15.33 5.11
C ILE A 256 10.70 -16.02 3.80
N ASP A 257 10.55 -17.35 3.75
CA ASP A 257 10.80 -18.14 2.53
C ASP A 257 9.62 -17.99 1.55
N SER A 258 9.61 -16.87 0.86
CA SER A 258 8.58 -16.51 -0.12
C SER A 258 9.11 -15.42 -1.05
N ASN A 259 8.58 -15.34 -2.26
CA ASN A 259 8.84 -14.25 -3.19
C ASN A 259 7.54 -13.74 -3.82
N GLU A 260 7.60 -12.49 -4.32
CA GLU A 260 6.43 -11.79 -4.85
C GLU A 260 5.84 -12.50 -6.07
N GLU A 261 6.67 -12.98 -6.97
CA GLU A 261 6.24 -13.65 -8.20
C GLU A 261 5.45 -14.94 -7.89
N GLU A 262 5.92 -15.74 -6.94
CA GLU A 262 5.22 -16.95 -6.50
C GLU A 262 3.92 -16.63 -5.79
N ASN A 263 3.91 -15.61 -4.92
CA ASN A 263 2.71 -15.17 -4.24
C ASN A 263 1.66 -14.71 -5.25
N PHE A 264 2.05 -13.93 -6.24
CA PHE A 264 1.15 -13.46 -7.29
C PHE A 264 0.62 -14.62 -8.14
N LYS A 265 1.48 -15.54 -8.56
CA LYS A 265 1.09 -16.72 -9.39
C LYS A 265 0.03 -17.59 -8.73
N LYS A 266 0.09 -17.81 -7.40
CA LYS A 266 -0.92 -18.62 -6.66
C LYS A 266 -2.37 -18.14 -6.87
N PHE A 267 -2.56 -16.88 -7.25
CA PHE A 267 -3.90 -16.32 -7.52
C PHE A 267 -4.32 -16.46 -8.98
N PHE A 268 -3.46 -16.92 -9.89
CA PHE A 268 -3.78 -17.14 -11.30
C PHE A 268 -4.09 -18.59 -11.62
N ASP A 269 -3.61 -19.54 -10.82
CA ASP A 269 -3.91 -20.98 -10.90
C ASP A 269 -5.26 -21.31 -10.25
#